data_6b7d8f2a5854153d17454022541fa147
#
_entry.id   6b7d8f2a5854153d17454022541fa147
#
_cell.length_a   1.000
_cell.length_b   1.000
_cell.length_c   1.000
_cell.angle_alpha   90.00
_cell.angle_beta   90.00
_cell.angle_gamma   90.00
#
_symmetry.space_group_name_H-M   'P 1'
#
loop_
_entity.id
_entity.type
_entity.pdbx_description
1 polymer ?
#
loop_
_entity_poly.entity_id
_entity_poly.type
_entity_poly.pdbx_seq_one_letter_code
_entity_poly.pdbx_strand_id
1 'polypeptide(L)'
;SYAEGSSNNKYLEIYNPTDAAISLDGYAYPSVANAPTVPGEYEWWNEFDAGASIAPGDVYVIAHGSADPAILAEADETHNFLSNGDDGYMLVMGTQDDFIQIDAIGDWNGDPGSGWDVAGVSAGTKDHSLIRKSDITSGNGGDWTASAGTNADDSEWIVLDQNDWTNLAMH
;
A
#
# COMPACT_ATOMS: atom_id res chain seq x y z
N SER A 1 0.30 -4.14 -4.32
CA SER A 1 -0.98 -3.56 -4.79
C SER A 1 -1.70 -2.79 -3.70
N TYR A 2 -2.73 -2.04 -4.09
CA TYR A 2 -3.55 -1.22 -3.20
C TYR A 2 -4.96 -1.14 -3.78
N ALA A 3 -5.99 -1.10 -2.95
CA ALA A 3 -7.34 -0.77 -3.40
C ALA A 3 -8.06 0.16 -2.41
N GLU A 4 -8.65 1.20 -2.97
CA GLU A 4 -9.70 2.00 -2.36
C GLU A 4 -10.99 1.74 -3.16
N GLY A 5 -11.67 0.67 -2.77
CA GLY A 5 -12.94 0.28 -3.36
C GLY A 5 -14.13 0.92 -2.67
N SER A 6 -15.32 0.62 -3.17
CA SER A 6 -16.55 1.13 -2.58
C SER A 6 -16.74 0.63 -1.13
N SER A 7 -17.18 1.52 -0.24
CA SER A 7 -17.41 1.20 1.17
C SER A 7 -16.12 0.71 1.87
N ASN A 8 -16.08 -0.54 2.29
CA ASN A 8 -14.95 -1.15 3.00
C ASN A 8 -14.14 -2.12 2.13
N ASN A 9 -14.32 -2.10 0.81
CA ASN A 9 -13.55 -2.95 -0.11
C ASN A 9 -12.14 -2.38 -0.31
N LYS A 10 -11.31 -2.46 0.73
CA LYS A 10 -10.00 -1.84 0.82
C LYS A 10 -8.96 -2.86 1.23
N TYR A 11 -7.80 -2.79 0.59
CA TYR A 11 -6.64 -3.63 0.97
C TYR A 11 -5.31 -2.99 0.58
N LEU A 12 -4.27 -3.42 1.27
CA LEU A 12 -2.86 -3.26 0.91
C LEU A 12 -2.28 -4.65 0.65
N GLU A 13 -1.34 -4.74 -0.28
CA GLU A 13 -0.68 -5.99 -0.63
C GLU A 13 0.81 -5.77 -0.75
N ILE A 14 1.59 -6.60 -0.05
CA ILE A 14 3.05 -6.54 -0.01
C ILE A 14 3.60 -7.79 -0.69
N TYR A 15 4.48 -7.60 -1.66
CA TYR A 15 5.08 -8.68 -2.45
C TYR A 15 6.50 -9.01 -1.97
N ASN A 16 6.80 -10.30 -1.90
CA ASN A 16 8.15 -10.81 -1.67
C ASN A 16 8.81 -11.22 -3.01
N PRO A 17 9.68 -10.38 -3.59
CA PRO A 17 10.34 -10.68 -4.87
C PRO A 17 11.51 -11.65 -4.75
N THR A 18 11.84 -12.16 -3.55
CA THR A 18 13.02 -12.98 -3.29
C THR A 18 12.72 -14.47 -3.46
N ASP A 19 13.77 -15.29 -3.47
CA ASP A 19 13.71 -16.75 -3.51
C ASP A 19 13.66 -17.40 -2.11
N ALA A 20 13.52 -16.59 -1.05
CA ALA A 20 13.42 -17.04 0.33
C ALA A 20 12.21 -16.43 1.03
N ALA A 21 11.66 -17.13 2.01
CA ALA A 21 10.61 -16.57 2.85
C ALA A 21 11.14 -15.39 3.67
N ILE A 22 10.36 -14.32 3.79
CA ILE A 22 10.68 -13.13 4.58
C ILE A 22 9.78 -13.11 5.81
N SER A 23 10.37 -13.10 7.02
CA SER A 23 9.63 -12.76 8.24
C SER A 23 9.29 -11.28 8.23
N LEU A 24 8.06 -10.94 8.60
CA LEU A 24 7.64 -9.54 8.79
C LEU A 24 7.93 -9.02 10.21
N ASP A 25 8.53 -9.84 11.08
CA ASP A 25 9.05 -9.37 12.37
C ASP A 25 10.09 -8.25 12.12
N GLY A 26 9.89 -7.09 12.74
CA GLY A 26 10.74 -5.91 12.52
C GLY A 26 10.39 -5.07 11.29
N TYR A 27 9.31 -5.40 10.61
CA TYR A 27 8.67 -4.53 9.61
C TYR A 27 7.41 -3.90 10.21
N ALA A 28 6.98 -2.78 9.62
CA ALA A 28 5.72 -2.10 9.95
C ALA A 28 5.18 -1.37 8.72
N TYR A 29 3.89 -0.97 8.79
CA TYR A 29 3.24 -0.16 7.76
C TYR A 29 2.63 1.12 8.35
N PRO A 30 3.47 2.02 8.92
CA PRO A 30 2.99 3.27 9.50
C PRO A 30 2.26 4.14 8.48
N SER A 31 1.34 4.97 8.98
CA SER A 31 0.42 5.72 8.14
C SER A 31 0.16 7.13 8.66
N VAL A 32 -0.38 7.95 7.76
CA VAL A 32 -1.01 9.24 8.05
C VAL A 32 -2.43 9.24 7.50
N ALA A 33 -3.35 9.98 8.13
CA ALA A 33 -4.68 10.24 7.58
C ALA A 33 -4.72 11.64 6.98
N ASN A 34 -5.06 11.75 5.70
CA ASN A 34 -5.09 13.00 4.93
C ASN A 34 -3.75 13.76 5.01
N ALA A 35 -3.61 14.68 5.96
CA ALA A 35 -2.39 15.44 6.17
C ALA A 35 -1.74 15.09 7.52
N PRO A 36 -0.42 14.82 7.54
CA PRO A 36 0.26 14.53 8.79
C PRO A 36 0.25 15.77 9.71
N THR A 37 0.20 15.54 11.01
CA THR A 37 0.33 16.61 12.01
C THR A 37 1.69 17.33 11.91
N VAL A 38 2.73 16.57 11.59
CA VAL A 38 4.08 17.08 11.29
C VAL A 38 4.50 16.56 9.92
N PRO A 39 4.72 17.43 8.92
CA PRO A 39 5.14 16.98 7.59
C PRO A 39 6.40 16.11 7.62
N GLY A 40 6.33 14.95 6.97
CA GLY A 40 7.39 13.96 6.92
C GLY A 40 7.39 12.94 8.06
N GLU A 41 6.44 13.04 9.01
CA GLU A 41 6.30 12.09 10.11
C GLU A 41 4.99 11.32 9.99
N TYR A 42 5.02 10.02 10.39
CA TYR A 42 3.80 9.21 10.50
C TYR A 42 2.98 9.61 11.73
N GLU A 43 1.69 9.23 11.73
CA GLU A 43 0.78 9.46 12.86
C GLU A 43 0.46 8.17 13.60
N TRP A 44 0.38 7.06 12.89
CA TRP A 44 0.10 5.73 13.44
C TRP A 44 1.17 4.73 13.04
N TRP A 45 1.66 3.99 14.04
CA TRP A 45 2.57 2.88 13.82
C TRP A 45 1.76 1.58 13.79
N ASN A 46 1.65 0.97 12.60
CA ASN A 46 0.94 -0.28 12.41
C ASN A 46 1.96 -1.40 12.26
N GLU A 47 1.88 -2.41 13.13
CA GLU A 47 2.73 -3.60 13.11
C GLU A 47 1.98 -4.75 12.45
N PHE A 48 2.70 -5.65 11.79
CA PHE A 48 2.14 -6.90 11.30
C PHE A 48 1.83 -7.85 12.45
N ASP A 49 0.93 -8.80 12.24
CA ASP A 49 0.66 -9.87 13.19
C ASP A 49 1.94 -10.64 13.55
N ALA A 50 2.11 -10.96 14.83
CA ALA A 50 3.32 -11.63 15.33
C ALA A 50 3.57 -12.97 14.62
N GLY A 51 4.75 -13.12 14.03
CA GLY A 51 5.14 -14.29 13.26
C GLY A 51 4.65 -14.30 11.81
N ALA A 52 4.08 -13.20 11.34
CA ALA A 52 3.73 -13.02 9.94
C ALA A 52 4.95 -13.20 9.02
N SER A 53 4.74 -13.80 7.87
CA SER A 53 5.81 -14.04 6.89
C SER A 53 5.24 -14.15 5.48
N ILE A 54 6.06 -13.83 4.48
CA ILE A 54 5.69 -13.94 3.06
C ILE A 54 6.57 -15.01 2.41
N ALA A 55 5.95 -16.02 1.77
CA ALA A 55 6.66 -17.06 1.03
C ALA A 55 7.39 -16.48 -0.18
N PRO A 56 8.37 -17.20 -0.78
CA PRO A 56 9.06 -16.75 -1.99
C PRO A 56 8.10 -16.50 -3.15
N GLY A 57 8.12 -15.30 -3.73
CA GLY A 57 7.28 -14.92 -4.87
C GLY A 57 5.80 -14.76 -4.54
N ASP A 58 5.45 -14.69 -3.26
CA ASP A 58 4.09 -14.56 -2.76
C ASP A 58 3.80 -13.14 -2.26
N VAL A 59 2.57 -12.89 -1.86
CA VAL A 59 2.10 -11.60 -1.31
C VAL A 59 1.55 -11.78 0.10
N TYR A 60 1.48 -10.69 0.85
CA TYR A 60 0.79 -10.57 2.14
C TYR A 60 -0.31 -9.53 2.01
N VAL A 61 -1.53 -9.93 2.26
CA VAL A 61 -2.73 -9.11 2.07
C VAL A 61 -3.27 -8.60 3.40
N ILE A 62 -3.33 -7.28 3.55
CA ILE A 62 -3.97 -6.60 4.68
C ILE A 62 -5.29 -6.04 4.17
N ALA A 63 -6.42 -6.55 4.64
CA ALA A 63 -7.74 -6.11 4.20
C ALA A 63 -8.55 -5.42 5.30
N HIS A 64 -9.51 -4.57 4.91
CA HIS A 64 -10.47 -4.05 5.87
C HIS A 64 -11.38 -5.19 6.38
N GLY A 65 -11.53 -5.34 7.69
CA GLY A 65 -12.28 -6.46 8.31
C GLY A 65 -13.78 -6.55 7.95
N SER A 66 -14.31 -5.56 7.22
CA SER A 66 -15.66 -5.55 6.67
C SER A 66 -15.68 -5.46 5.15
N ALA A 67 -14.59 -5.86 4.49
CA ALA A 67 -14.52 -5.93 3.03
C ALA A 67 -15.42 -7.03 2.46
N ASP A 68 -15.56 -7.06 1.14
CA ASP A 68 -16.25 -8.14 0.43
C ASP A 68 -15.67 -9.50 0.83
N PRO A 69 -16.51 -10.55 1.00
CA PRO A 69 -16.03 -11.89 1.34
C PRO A 69 -14.93 -12.45 0.41
N ALA A 70 -14.92 -12.04 -0.86
CA ALA A 70 -13.87 -12.45 -1.80
C ALA A 70 -12.50 -11.82 -1.44
N ILE A 71 -12.49 -10.59 -0.96
CA ILE A 71 -11.27 -9.93 -0.47
C ILE A 71 -10.82 -10.55 0.85
N LEU A 72 -11.75 -10.79 1.77
CA LEU A 72 -11.46 -11.41 3.06
C LEU A 72 -10.96 -12.84 2.96
N ALA A 73 -11.30 -13.55 1.89
CA ALA A 73 -10.81 -14.92 1.65
C ALA A 73 -9.32 -14.98 1.31
N GLU A 74 -8.77 -13.88 0.80
CA GLU A 74 -7.33 -13.75 0.45
C GLU A 74 -6.53 -12.98 1.52
N ALA A 75 -7.20 -12.45 2.57
CA ALA A 75 -6.55 -11.64 3.58
C ALA A 75 -5.76 -12.49 4.58
N ASP A 76 -4.49 -12.14 4.78
CA ASP A 76 -3.62 -12.66 5.84
C ASP A 76 -3.85 -11.93 7.16
N GLU A 77 -4.20 -10.65 7.09
CA GLU A 77 -4.41 -9.77 8.24
C GLU A 77 -5.57 -8.80 7.98
N THR A 78 -6.22 -8.31 9.04
CA THR A 78 -7.26 -7.29 8.92
C THR A 78 -6.89 -6.00 9.65
N HIS A 79 -7.10 -4.85 8.98
CA HIS A 79 -6.89 -3.52 9.52
C HIS A 79 -8.05 -2.59 9.17
N ASN A 80 -8.77 -2.06 10.18
CA ASN A 80 -10.02 -1.32 9.95
C ASN A 80 -9.84 0.17 9.63
N PHE A 81 -8.61 0.65 9.52
CA PHE A 81 -8.31 2.06 9.25
C PHE A 81 -7.55 2.21 7.93
N LEU A 82 -8.02 1.50 6.89
CA LEU A 82 -7.49 1.62 5.54
C LEU A 82 -8.02 2.85 4.82
N SER A 83 -7.23 3.33 3.86
CA SER A 83 -7.33 4.61 3.18
C SER A 83 -8.70 4.93 2.56
N ASN A 84 -9.00 6.24 2.51
CA ASN A 84 -10.07 6.81 1.67
C ASN A 84 -9.50 7.44 0.38
N GLY A 85 -8.28 7.07 -0.01
CA GLY A 85 -7.58 7.59 -1.17
C GLY A 85 -6.56 8.68 -0.87
N ASP A 86 -6.65 9.30 0.29
CA ASP A 86 -5.83 10.44 0.74
C ASP A 86 -4.97 10.11 1.98
N ASP A 87 -4.94 8.86 2.43
CA ASP A 87 -4.11 8.38 3.54
C ASP A 87 -2.83 7.73 3.01
N GLY A 88 -1.66 8.18 3.49
CA GLY A 88 -0.36 7.67 3.06
C GLY A 88 0.12 6.51 3.92
N TYR A 89 0.58 5.42 3.28
CA TYR A 89 1.18 4.25 3.92
C TYR A 89 2.61 4.05 3.44
N MET A 90 3.50 3.64 4.35
CA MET A 90 4.84 3.22 3.99
C MET A 90 5.14 1.84 4.57
N LEU A 91 5.74 0.97 3.78
CA LEU A 91 6.41 -0.21 4.30
C LEU A 91 7.77 0.21 4.83
N VAL A 92 8.05 -0.09 6.08
CA VAL A 92 9.32 0.25 6.74
C VAL A 92 9.94 -0.96 7.42
N MET A 93 11.25 -0.92 7.66
CA MET A 93 11.97 -1.90 8.47
C MET A 93 12.71 -1.19 9.59
N GLY A 94 12.49 -1.59 10.83
CA GLY A 94 13.08 -1.00 12.03
C GLY A 94 12.08 -0.86 13.16
N THR A 95 12.27 0.17 13.99
CA THR A 95 11.45 0.52 15.14
C THR A 95 10.81 1.89 14.96
N GLN A 96 9.87 2.26 15.81
CA GLN A 96 9.22 3.57 15.79
C GLN A 96 10.21 4.75 15.79
N ASP A 97 11.33 4.60 16.47
CA ASP A 97 12.34 5.66 16.63
C ASP A 97 13.46 5.62 15.58
N ASP A 98 13.63 4.47 14.90
CA ASP A 98 14.73 4.28 13.93
C ASP A 98 14.32 3.22 12.89
N PHE A 99 13.97 3.67 11.69
CA PHE A 99 13.54 2.80 10.59
C PHE A 99 14.01 3.32 9.24
N ILE A 100 14.05 2.42 8.28
CA ILE A 100 14.26 2.74 6.87
C ILE A 100 12.96 2.56 6.09
N GLN A 101 12.68 3.47 5.18
CA GLN A 101 11.56 3.40 4.25
C GLN A 101 11.90 2.45 3.10
N ILE A 102 11.02 1.49 2.82
CA ILE A 102 11.21 0.49 1.78
C ILE A 102 10.30 0.80 0.60
N ASP A 103 9.02 1.07 0.86
CA ASP A 103 8.04 1.34 -0.18
C ASP A 103 6.96 2.29 0.34
N ALA A 104 6.23 2.96 -0.56
CA ALA A 104 5.18 3.89 -0.19
C ALA A 104 4.02 3.88 -1.18
N ILE A 105 2.82 4.11 -0.64
CA ILE A 105 1.62 4.53 -1.37
C ILE A 105 1.14 5.82 -0.73
N GLY A 106 1.16 6.91 -1.50
CA GLY A 106 1.06 8.25 -0.96
C GLY A 106 2.34 8.69 -0.24
N ASP A 107 2.31 9.86 0.35
CA ASP A 107 3.43 10.41 1.12
C ASP A 107 2.95 11.00 2.45
N TRP A 108 3.90 11.48 3.27
CA TRP A 108 3.61 12.11 4.57
C TRP A 108 3.91 13.62 4.55
N ASN A 109 3.93 14.27 3.37
CA ASN A 109 4.37 15.65 3.26
C ASN A 109 3.24 16.68 3.30
N GLY A 110 2.00 16.25 3.04
CA GLY A 110 0.85 17.14 3.04
C GLY A 110 -0.45 16.44 2.68
N ASP A 111 -1.50 17.24 2.58
CA ASP A 111 -2.83 16.78 2.16
C ASP A 111 -2.92 16.74 0.64
N PRO A 112 -3.13 15.57 0.02
CA PRO A 112 -3.32 15.47 -1.42
C PRO A 112 -4.71 15.94 -1.89
N GLY A 113 -5.58 16.33 -0.97
CA GLY A 113 -6.98 16.62 -1.25
C GLY A 113 -7.82 15.34 -1.29
N SER A 114 -8.27 14.92 -2.47
CA SER A 114 -9.08 13.67 -2.58
C SER A 114 -8.24 12.41 -2.74
N GLY A 115 -6.97 12.56 -3.10
CA GLY A 115 -6.04 11.48 -3.38
C GLY A 115 -4.90 11.96 -4.28
N TRP A 116 -3.87 11.14 -4.43
CA TRP A 116 -2.73 11.43 -5.30
C TRP A 116 -3.03 11.06 -6.76
N ASP A 117 -2.50 11.85 -7.69
CA ASP A 117 -2.48 11.49 -9.10
C ASP A 117 -1.51 10.30 -9.31
N VAL A 118 -1.92 9.33 -10.14
CA VAL A 118 -1.13 8.13 -10.45
C VAL A 118 -1.24 7.83 -11.94
N ALA A 119 -0.12 7.63 -12.61
CA ALA A 119 -0.08 7.27 -14.03
C ALA A 119 -0.87 8.24 -14.95
N GLY A 120 -1.00 9.51 -14.54
CA GLY A 120 -1.80 10.52 -15.23
C GLY A 120 -3.31 10.48 -14.95
N VAL A 121 -3.76 9.59 -14.06
CA VAL A 121 -5.14 9.54 -13.56
C VAL A 121 -5.25 10.45 -12.34
N SER A 122 -6.12 11.45 -12.40
CA SER A 122 -6.31 12.39 -11.29
C SER A 122 -6.96 11.70 -10.11
N ALA A 123 -6.41 11.94 -8.91
CA ALA A 123 -6.80 11.25 -7.67
C ALA A 123 -6.83 9.71 -7.83
N GLY A 124 -5.86 9.13 -8.54
CA GLY A 124 -5.81 7.71 -8.87
C GLY A 124 -5.70 6.77 -7.67
N THR A 125 -5.38 7.27 -6.48
CA THR A 125 -5.45 6.50 -5.22
C THR A 125 -6.86 6.42 -4.64
N LYS A 126 -7.81 7.21 -5.14
CA LYS A 126 -9.20 7.23 -4.69
C LYS A 126 -10.12 6.53 -5.68
N ASP A 127 -11.04 5.71 -5.19
CA ASP A 127 -12.03 4.99 -6.02
C ASP A 127 -11.39 4.12 -7.12
N HIS A 128 -10.17 3.60 -6.88
CA HIS A 128 -9.43 2.77 -7.84
C HIS A 128 -8.71 1.61 -7.15
N SER A 129 -8.29 0.66 -7.96
CA SER A 129 -7.28 -0.34 -7.57
C SER A 129 -5.96 -0.04 -8.28
N LEU A 130 -4.85 -0.14 -7.56
CA LEU A 130 -3.50 0.09 -8.08
C LEU A 130 -2.72 -1.22 -8.07
N ILE A 131 -2.21 -1.62 -9.22
CA ILE A 131 -1.34 -2.79 -9.37
C ILE A 131 0.06 -2.32 -9.70
N ARG A 132 1.07 -2.79 -8.96
CA ARG A 132 2.46 -2.56 -9.32
C ARG A 132 2.77 -3.31 -10.62
N LYS A 133 3.47 -2.69 -11.55
CA LYS A 133 3.90 -3.35 -12.80
C LYS A 133 4.81 -4.53 -12.48
N SER A 134 4.66 -5.63 -13.18
CA SER A 134 5.36 -6.90 -12.91
C SER A 134 6.88 -6.86 -13.11
N ASP A 135 7.41 -5.85 -13.76
CA ASP A 135 8.84 -5.61 -13.91
C ASP A 135 9.44 -4.79 -12.75
N ILE A 136 8.60 -4.28 -11.85
CA ILE A 136 9.01 -3.55 -10.64
C ILE A 136 9.10 -4.55 -9.48
N THR A 137 10.32 -4.92 -9.13
CA THR A 137 10.61 -5.92 -8.09
C THR A 137 11.31 -5.35 -6.86
N SER A 138 11.29 -4.02 -6.71
CA SER A 138 11.80 -3.31 -5.53
C SER A 138 10.84 -2.22 -5.11
N GLY A 139 10.83 -1.87 -3.84
CA GLY A 139 10.10 -0.71 -3.34
C GLY A 139 10.71 0.61 -3.81
N ASN A 140 9.93 1.69 -3.71
CA ASN A 140 10.31 3.03 -4.14
C ASN A 140 11.16 3.81 -3.11
N GLY A 141 11.48 3.19 -1.96
CA GLY A 141 12.29 3.83 -0.91
C GLY A 141 11.62 5.06 -0.26
N GLY A 142 10.30 5.19 -0.38
CA GLY A 142 9.54 6.35 0.08
C GLY A 142 9.38 7.47 -0.96
N ASP A 143 9.95 7.32 -2.16
CA ASP A 143 9.77 8.28 -3.26
C ASP A 143 8.47 8.00 -4.03
N TRP A 144 7.35 8.35 -3.41
CA TRP A 144 6.03 8.19 -4.00
C TRP A 144 5.87 8.97 -5.31
N THR A 145 6.39 10.20 -5.37
CA THR A 145 6.22 11.06 -6.55
C THR A 145 6.84 10.42 -7.80
N ALA A 146 8.04 9.88 -7.68
CA ALA A 146 8.68 9.18 -8.78
C ALA A 146 7.92 7.89 -9.16
N SER A 147 7.46 7.12 -8.17
CA SER A 147 6.73 5.87 -8.36
C SER A 147 5.36 6.08 -9.00
N ALA A 148 4.60 7.08 -8.56
CA ALA A 148 3.28 7.41 -9.10
C ALA A 148 3.35 7.84 -10.58
N GLY A 149 4.42 8.53 -10.97
CA GLY A 149 4.62 9.01 -12.32
C GLY A 149 3.60 10.07 -12.76
N THR A 150 3.76 10.54 -13.98
CA THR A 150 2.88 11.56 -14.58
C THR A 150 1.99 11.01 -15.70
N ASN A 151 2.27 9.83 -16.18
CA ASN A 151 1.53 9.11 -17.22
C ASN A 151 1.80 7.59 -17.12
N ALA A 152 1.10 6.80 -17.92
CA ALA A 152 1.21 5.34 -17.86
C ALA A 152 2.61 4.80 -18.22
N ASP A 153 3.44 5.53 -18.95
CA ASP A 153 4.76 5.06 -19.36
C ASP A 153 5.80 5.22 -18.26
N ASP A 154 5.74 6.32 -17.49
CA ASP A 154 6.71 6.65 -16.44
C ASP A 154 6.27 6.21 -15.03
N SER A 155 5.01 5.82 -14.84
CA SER A 155 4.50 5.28 -13.58
C SER A 155 4.94 3.83 -13.37
N GLU A 156 5.18 3.44 -12.13
CA GLU A 156 5.35 2.04 -11.73
C GLU A 156 4.01 1.30 -11.53
N TRP A 157 2.89 2.00 -11.71
CA TRP A 157 1.56 1.52 -11.39
C TRP A 157 0.65 1.42 -12.61
N ILE A 158 -0.29 0.48 -12.54
CA ILE A 158 -1.46 0.37 -13.40
C ILE A 158 -2.67 0.75 -12.57
N VAL A 159 -3.45 1.72 -13.03
CA VAL A 159 -4.68 2.17 -12.36
C VAL A 159 -5.86 1.43 -12.99
N LEU A 160 -6.61 0.70 -12.17
CA LEU A 160 -7.81 -0.04 -12.55
C LEU A 160 -9.06 0.64 -12.01
N ASP A 161 -10.21 0.24 -12.51
CA ASP A 161 -11.51 0.73 -12.04
C ASP A 161 -11.75 0.39 -10.56
N GLN A 162 -12.65 1.14 -9.92
CA GLN A 162 -13.08 0.87 -8.55
C GLN A 162 -13.68 -0.55 -8.46
N ASN A 163 -13.30 -1.28 -7.42
CA ASN A 163 -13.71 -2.68 -7.19
C ASN A 163 -13.18 -3.69 -8.23
N ASP A 164 -12.16 -3.34 -8.99
CA ASP A 164 -11.41 -4.32 -9.75
C ASP A 164 -10.28 -4.89 -8.89
N TRP A 165 -10.50 -6.07 -8.32
CA TRP A 165 -9.51 -6.83 -7.57
C TRP A 165 -9.17 -8.18 -8.22
N THR A 166 -9.21 -8.22 -9.54
CA THR A 166 -8.91 -9.45 -10.32
C THR A 166 -7.47 -9.94 -10.13
N ASN A 167 -6.56 -9.05 -9.67
CA ASN A 167 -5.16 -9.36 -9.37
C ASN A 167 -4.87 -9.45 -7.85
N LEU A 168 -5.88 -9.50 -7.01
CA LEU A 168 -5.71 -9.70 -5.58
C LEU A 168 -5.01 -11.04 -5.30
N ALA A 169 -4.09 -11.06 -4.36
CA ALA A 169 -3.20 -12.17 -4.02
C ALA A 169 -2.25 -12.61 -5.16
N MET A 170 -1.88 -11.66 -6.04
CA MET A 170 -0.95 -11.90 -7.16
C MET A 170 -0.06 -10.68 -7.42
N HIS A 171 1.16 -10.96 -7.97
CA HIS A 171 2.06 -9.92 -8.48
C HIS A 171 2.59 -10.28 -9.86
#